data_598b8eb385b27650cd02a4ac51be5ed1
#
_entry.id   598b8eb385b27650cd02a4ac51be5ed1
#
_cell.length_a   1.000
_cell.length_b   1.000
_cell.length_c   1.000
_cell.angle_alpha   90.00
_cell.angle_beta   90.00
_cell.angle_gamma   90.00
#
_symmetry.space_group_name_H-M   'P 1'
#
loop_
_entity.id
_entity.type
_entity.pdbx_description
1 polymer ?
#
loop_
_entity_poly.entity_id
_entity_poly.type
_entity_poly.pdbx_seq_one_letter_code
_entity_poly.pdbx_strand_id
1 'polypeptide(L)'
;SEMCIRDREEVDPRKFGRIAAQTAKQVVVQRIREAERGVIFDEFVEKENEVLTAIVQRVEKNGIYVELGKTDGFLAASETIAGETYNTSDRLKVYVLEVRKTNKGPQVIVSRTHPGLVKRLFELEVPEIQTGIVQIKSIAREAGFRTKVAVYSSDPQVDAVGACVGQKGIRVERIVNELHNEKIDIIEWDPDPAVYIAKSLSPARVMMVYINEAEKAAKVIVPDNQLSLAIGKEGQNVRLAAKLTGWKIDIKSQSQAEEDMDIADADSEADGGFEE
;
A
#
# COMPACT_ATOMS: atom_id res chain seq x y z
N SER A 1 -43.93 -4.62 -30.91
CA SER A 1 -42.80 -3.76 -31.24
C SER A 1 -43.32 -2.41 -31.71
N GLU A 2 -43.42 -1.44 -30.83
CA GLU A 2 -43.78 -0.08 -31.19
C GLU A 2 -42.51 0.64 -31.67
N MET A 3 -42.48 0.86 -32.96
CA MET A 3 -41.49 1.69 -33.64
C MET A 3 -41.83 3.13 -33.33
N CYS A 4 -41.07 3.76 -32.39
CA CYS A 4 -41.20 5.18 -32.17
C CYS A 4 -40.75 5.95 -33.42
N ILE A 5 -41.70 6.38 -34.21
CA ILE A 5 -41.49 7.36 -35.27
C ILE A 5 -41.19 8.68 -34.56
N ARG A 6 -39.91 9.09 -34.58
CA ARG A 6 -39.55 10.45 -34.21
C ARG A 6 -39.95 11.35 -35.35
N ASP A 7 -41.04 12.10 -35.18
CA ASP A 7 -41.41 13.16 -36.11
C ASP A 7 -40.24 14.17 -36.15
N ARG A 8 -39.64 14.34 -37.33
CA ARG A 8 -38.70 15.42 -37.60
C ARG A 8 -39.53 16.60 -38.02
N GLU A 9 -39.63 17.57 -37.12
CA GLU A 9 -40.20 18.88 -37.45
C GLU A 9 -39.16 19.71 -38.19
N GLU A 10 -39.40 20.08 -39.45
CA GLU A 10 -38.55 21.01 -40.18
C GLU A 10 -38.75 22.39 -39.62
N VAL A 11 -37.74 22.88 -38.93
CA VAL A 11 -37.76 24.22 -38.32
C VAL A 11 -37.05 25.21 -39.27
N ASP A 12 -37.77 26.26 -39.68
CA ASP A 12 -37.26 27.33 -40.54
C ASP A 12 -36.08 28.03 -39.87
N PRO A 13 -34.85 28.00 -40.45
CA PRO A 13 -33.65 28.62 -39.86
C PRO A 13 -33.80 30.15 -39.68
N ARG A 14 -34.69 30.79 -40.38
CA ARG A 14 -34.92 32.25 -40.28
C ARG A 14 -35.64 32.65 -39.00
N LYS A 15 -36.30 31.73 -38.32
CA LYS A 15 -36.99 31.95 -37.04
C LYS A 15 -36.05 31.89 -35.82
N PHE A 16 -34.84 31.40 -36.00
CA PHE A 16 -33.84 31.38 -34.92
C PHE A 16 -33.11 32.73 -34.83
N GLY A 17 -33.47 33.53 -33.85
CA GLY A 17 -32.69 34.69 -33.51
C GLY A 17 -31.25 34.32 -33.08
N ARG A 18 -30.30 35.25 -33.20
CA ARG A 18 -28.87 35.07 -32.81
C ARG A 18 -28.71 34.45 -31.40
N ILE A 19 -29.61 34.83 -30.47
CA ILE A 19 -29.61 34.36 -29.09
C ILE A 19 -29.91 32.84 -29.03
N ALA A 20 -30.92 32.37 -29.79
CA ALA A 20 -31.27 30.97 -29.84
C ALA A 20 -30.14 30.12 -30.44
N ALA A 21 -29.47 30.64 -31.49
CA ALA A 21 -28.32 29.96 -32.11
C ALA A 21 -27.11 29.90 -31.16
N GLN A 22 -26.83 30.93 -30.38
CA GLN A 22 -25.78 30.91 -29.36
C GLN A 22 -26.11 29.94 -28.23
N THR A 23 -27.36 29.94 -27.76
CA THR A 23 -27.79 29.02 -26.71
C THR A 23 -27.70 27.56 -27.19
N ALA A 24 -28.15 27.26 -28.40
CA ALA A 24 -28.02 25.91 -28.99
C ALA A 24 -26.55 25.49 -29.09
N LYS A 25 -25.65 26.37 -29.55
CA LYS A 25 -24.22 26.10 -29.59
C LYS A 25 -23.65 25.82 -28.19
N GLN A 26 -24.01 26.60 -27.18
CA GLN A 26 -23.57 26.35 -25.79
C GLN A 26 -24.03 25.00 -25.25
N VAL A 27 -25.32 24.65 -25.50
CA VAL A 27 -25.88 23.34 -25.06
C VAL A 27 -25.15 22.18 -25.73
N VAL A 28 -24.90 22.28 -27.05
CA VAL A 28 -24.16 21.23 -27.79
C VAL A 28 -22.74 21.09 -27.25
N VAL A 29 -22.01 22.19 -27.08
CA VAL A 29 -20.66 22.18 -26.53
C VAL A 29 -20.64 21.62 -25.11
N GLN A 30 -21.62 21.96 -24.28
CA GLN A 30 -21.75 21.41 -22.93
C GLN A 30 -21.97 19.90 -22.96
N ARG A 31 -22.87 19.40 -23.83
CA ARG A 31 -23.13 17.97 -23.97
C ARG A 31 -21.92 17.19 -24.47
N ILE A 32 -21.16 17.74 -25.39
CA ILE A 32 -19.90 17.14 -25.86
C ILE A 32 -18.92 17.04 -24.69
N ARG A 33 -18.72 18.13 -23.92
CA ARG A 33 -17.83 18.12 -22.75
C ARG A 33 -18.29 17.14 -21.67
N GLU A 34 -19.59 17.00 -21.43
CA GLU A 34 -20.14 16.04 -20.49
C GLU A 34 -19.85 14.60 -20.96
N ALA A 35 -20.01 14.31 -22.25
CA ALA A 35 -19.70 13.01 -22.81
C ALA A 35 -18.20 12.68 -22.74
N GLU A 36 -17.32 13.64 -23.11
CA GLU A 36 -15.86 13.49 -22.99
C GLU A 36 -15.44 13.22 -21.55
N ARG A 37 -16.02 13.94 -20.58
CA ARG A 37 -15.77 13.72 -19.14
C ARG A 37 -16.24 12.34 -18.68
N GLY A 38 -17.35 11.86 -19.23
CA GLY A 38 -17.85 10.50 -18.97
C GLY A 38 -16.85 9.43 -19.41
N VAL A 39 -16.34 9.54 -20.63
CA VAL A 39 -15.34 8.61 -21.17
C VAL A 39 -14.04 8.62 -20.34
N ILE A 40 -13.56 9.82 -19.98
CA ILE A 40 -12.35 9.92 -19.13
C ILE A 40 -12.62 9.31 -17.76
N PHE A 41 -13.79 9.56 -17.17
CA PHE A 41 -14.14 8.97 -15.88
C PHE A 41 -14.12 7.44 -15.94
N ASP A 42 -14.78 6.84 -16.93
CA ASP A 42 -14.84 5.39 -17.08
C ASP A 42 -13.44 4.79 -17.31
N GLU A 43 -12.59 5.44 -18.12
CA GLU A 43 -11.19 5.02 -18.33
C GLU A 43 -10.38 5.01 -17.03
N PHE A 44 -10.57 6.01 -16.15
CA PHE A 44 -9.80 6.10 -14.91
C PHE A 44 -10.37 5.25 -13.78
N VAL A 45 -11.67 4.94 -13.77
CA VAL A 45 -12.27 3.97 -12.84
C VAL A 45 -11.66 2.59 -13.04
N GLU A 46 -11.40 2.17 -14.29
CA GLU A 46 -10.72 0.91 -14.59
C GLU A 46 -9.26 0.88 -14.07
N LYS A 47 -8.68 2.04 -13.84
CA LYS A 47 -7.31 2.20 -13.30
C LYS A 47 -7.27 2.38 -11.78
N GLU A 48 -8.40 2.27 -11.08
CA GLU A 48 -8.41 2.22 -9.62
C GLU A 48 -7.57 1.04 -9.12
N ASN A 49 -6.83 1.27 -8.04
CA ASN A 49 -5.85 0.33 -7.50
C ASN A 49 -4.62 0.04 -8.39
N GLU A 50 -4.40 0.86 -9.42
CA GLU A 50 -3.22 0.79 -10.29
C GLU A 50 -2.19 1.88 -9.92
N VAL A 51 -0.96 1.72 -10.40
CA VAL A 51 0.09 2.74 -10.29
C VAL A 51 0.24 3.47 -11.61
N LEU A 52 0.13 4.79 -11.55
CA LEU A 52 0.33 5.68 -12.69
C LEU A 52 1.57 6.56 -12.50
N THR A 53 2.14 7.00 -13.61
CA THR A 53 3.16 8.06 -13.58
C THR A 53 2.45 9.40 -13.60
N ALA A 54 2.74 10.21 -12.59
CA ALA A 54 2.20 11.55 -12.44
C ALA A 54 3.30 12.60 -12.61
N ILE A 55 2.92 13.78 -13.10
CA ILE A 55 3.80 14.96 -13.18
C ILE A 55 3.25 16.01 -12.23
N VAL A 56 4.07 16.51 -11.32
CA VAL A 56 3.67 17.57 -10.38
C VAL A 56 3.42 18.87 -11.14
N GLN A 57 2.19 19.39 -11.07
CA GLN A 57 1.83 20.67 -11.67
C GLN A 57 1.99 21.83 -10.68
N ARG A 58 1.43 21.67 -9.49
CA ARG A 58 1.47 22.70 -8.44
C ARG A 58 1.35 22.08 -7.05
N VAL A 59 2.01 22.72 -6.10
CA VAL A 59 1.97 22.35 -4.69
C VAL A 59 1.18 23.41 -3.93
N GLU A 60 0.16 22.98 -3.17
CA GLU A 60 -0.69 23.83 -2.34
C GLU A 60 -0.66 23.34 -0.89
N LYS A 61 -1.15 24.16 0.06
CA LYS A 61 -1.22 23.74 1.48
C LYS A 61 -2.02 22.46 1.72
N ASN A 62 -3.07 22.25 0.93
CA ASN A 62 -4.01 21.13 1.13
C ASN A 62 -3.61 19.87 0.38
N GLY A 63 -2.59 19.95 -0.48
CA GLY A 63 -2.14 18.85 -1.32
C GLY A 63 -1.50 19.30 -2.62
N ILE A 64 -1.24 18.34 -3.46
CA ILE A 64 -0.49 18.50 -4.69
C ILE A 64 -1.39 18.14 -5.86
N TYR A 65 -1.46 19.00 -6.85
CA TYR A 65 -2.10 18.70 -8.12
C TYR A 65 -1.09 18.10 -9.07
N VAL A 66 -1.44 16.96 -9.62
CA VAL A 66 -0.59 16.19 -10.53
C VAL A 66 -1.31 15.94 -11.84
N GLU A 67 -0.58 15.89 -12.93
CA GLU A 67 -1.08 15.53 -14.25
C GLU A 67 -0.92 14.04 -14.47
N LEU A 68 -2.01 13.37 -14.85
CA LEU A 68 -2.07 11.94 -15.18
C LEU A 68 -2.27 11.69 -16.69
N GLY A 69 -1.84 12.64 -17.51
CA GLY A 69 -2.00 12.64 -18.96
C GLY A 69 -3.30 13.30 -19.41
N LYS A 70 -4.44 12.59 -19.38
CA LYS A 70 -5.73 13.12 -19.86
C LYS A 70 -6.54 13.88 -18.79
N THR A 71 -6.19 13.74 -17.53
CA THR A 71 -6.91 14.34 -16.40
C THR A 71 -5.96 14.71 -15.28
N ASP A 72 -6.45 15.58 -14.40
CA ASP A 72 -5.72 15.99 -13.22
C ASP A 72 -5.99 15.03 -12.06
N GLY A 73 -4.94 14.70 -11.31
CA GLY A 73 -5.01 13.99 -10.04
C GLY A 73 -4.80 14.95 -8.87
N PHE A 74 -5.27 14.52 -7.72
CA PHE A 74 -5.07 15.22 -6.46
C PHE A 74 -4.43 14.29 -5.43
N LEU A 75 -3.26 14.67 -4.95
CA LEU A 75 -2.52 14.03 -3.88
C LEU A 75 -2.72 14.86 -2.61
N ALA A 76 -3.58 14.39 -1.71
CA ALA A 76 -3.85 15.10 -0.46
C ALA A 76 -2.59 15.17 0.41
N ALA A 77 -2.48 16.20 1.25
CA ALA A 77 -1.34 16.37 2.15
C ALA A 77 -1.14 15.16 3.11
N SER A 78 -2.24 14.50 3.51
CA SER A 78 -2.21 13.26 4.31
C SER A 78 -1.67 12.04 3.56
N GLU A 79 -1.69 12.08 2.23
CA GLU A 79 -1.26 11.02 1.34
C GLU A 79 0.15 11.25 0.77
N THR A 80 0.81 12.34 1.20
CA THR A 80 2.22 12.62 0.89
C THR A 80 3.14 11.93 1.87
N ILE A 81 4.34 11.55 1.42
CA ILE A 81 5.36 10.96 2.29
C ILE A 81 6.06 12.08 3.07
N ALA A 82 6.16 11.92 4.38
CA ALA A 82 6.86 12.86 5.24
C ALA A 82 8.35 12.94 4.86
N GLY A 83 8.85 14.16 4.62
CA GLY A 83 10.24 14.39 4.22
C GLY A 83 10.51 14.29 2.72
N GLU A 84 9.53 13.89 1.91
CA GLU A 84 9.62 13.96 0.45
C GLU A 84 9.35 15.39 -0.02
N THR A 85 10.22 15.89 -0.91
CA THR A 85 10.04 17.23 -1.52
C THR A 85 9.45 17.07 -2.90
N TYR A 86 8.43 17.87 -3.20
CA TYR A 86 7.74 17.85 -4.48
C TYR A 86 7.95 19.18 -5.20
N ASN A 87 8.61 19.14 -6.36
CA ASN A 87 8.82 20.31 -7.19
C ASN A 87 7.97 20.22 -8.45
N THR A 88 7.61 21.38 -9.00
CA THR A 88 6.90 21.42 -10.29
C THR A 88 7.71 20.71 -11.37
N SER A 89 7.04 19.89 -12.17
CA SER A 89 7.60 19.03 -13.22
C SER A 89 8.29 17.75 -12.74
N ASP A 90 8.34 17.48 -11.42
CA ASP A 90 8.81 16.20 -10.93
C ASP A 90 7.90 15.07 -11.41
N ARG A 91 8.52 13.94 -11.80
CA ARG A 91 7.81 12.71 -12.17
C ARG A 91 7.86 11.74 -11.01
N LEU A 92 6.70 11.23 -10.63
CA LEU A 92 6.57 10.28 -9.51
C LEU A 92 5.52 9.21 -9.83
N LYS A 93 5.68 8.05 -9.22
CA LYS A 93 4.66 7.00 -9.26
C LYS A 93 3.64 7.24 -8.16
N VAL A 94 2.37 7.21 -8.52
CA VAL A 94 1.25 7.36 -7.59
C VAL A 94 0.29 6.20 -7.70
N TYR A 95 -0.30 5.83 -6.58
CA TYR A 95 -1.35 4.81 -6.52
C TYR A 95 -2.71 5.49 -6.61
N VAL A 96 -3.58 5.01 -7.50
CA VAL A 96 -4.94 5.52 -7.66
C VAL A 96 -5.83 4.94 -6.58
N LEU A 97 -6.35 5.79 -5.68
CA LEU A 97 -7.26 5.38 -4.62
C LEU A 97 -8.70 5.27 -5.13
N GLU A 98 -9.16 6.34 -5.75
CA GLU A 98 -10.54 6.45 -6.25
C GLU A 98 -10.66 7.53 -7.30
N VAL A 99 -11.72 7.46 -8.09
CA VAL A 99 -12.08 8.47 -9.09
C VAL A 99 -13.41 9.11 -8.73
N ARG A 100 -13.43 10.42 -8.54
CA ARG A 100 -14.62 11.19 -8.17
C ARG A 100 -15.16 12.00 -9.33
N LYS A 101 -16.48 12.01 -9.50
CA LYS A 101 -17.15 12.95 -10.40
C LYS A 101 -17.28 14.29 -9.70
N THR A 102 -16.76 15.35 -10.33
CA THR A 102 -16.97 16.72 -9.87
C THR A 102 -17.65 17.56 -10.96
N ASN A 103 -18.19 18.72 -10.58
CA ASN A 103 -18.81 19.65 -11.54
C ASN A 103 -17.83 20.15 -12.63
N LYS A 104 -16.51 20.08 -12.34
CA LYS A 104 -15.44 20.46 -13.28
C LYS A 104 -14.94 19.30 -14.14
N GLY A 105 -15.31 18.07 -13.83
CA GLY A 105 -14.87 16.85 -14.50
C GLY A 105 -14.45 15.76 -13.52
N PRO A 106 -13.92 14.62 -14.00
CA PRO A 106 -13.37 13.57 -13.16
C PRO A 106 -12.14 14.11 -12.41
N GLN A 107 -12.06 13.78 -11.12
CA GLN A 107 -10.90 14.04 -10.29
C GLN A 107 -10.38 12.70 -9.76
N VAL A 108 -9.12 12.39 -10.04
CA VAL A 108 -8.46 11.17 -9.59
C VAL A 108 -7.77 11.46 -8.26
N ILE A 109 -8.16 10.73 -7.21
CA ILE A 109 -7.49 10.83 -5.91
C ILE A 109 -6.37 9.80 -5.87
N VAL A 110 -5.18 10.28 -5.59
CA VAL A 110 -3.97 9.46 -5.60
C VAL A 110 -3.25 9.48 -4.25
N SER A 111 -2.46 8.46 -4.00
CA SER A 111 -1.69 8.29 -2.77
C SER A 111 -0.24 7.89 -3.03
N ARG A 112 0.65 8.37 -2.16
CA ARG A 112 2.04 7.92 -2.04
C ARG A 112 2.27 7.09 -0.78
N THR A 113 1.32 7.10 0.17
CA THR A 113 1.42 6.41 1.46
C THR A 113 0.80 5.01 1.45
N HIS A 114 -0.12 4.75 0.54
CA HIS A 114 -0.88 3.50 0.50
C HIS A 114 0.03 2.28 0.24
N PRO A 115 -0.14 1.15 0.97
CA PRO A 115 0.66 -0.08 0.78
C PRO A 115 0.54 -0.67 -0.63
N GLY A 116 -0.59 -0.44 -1.30
CA GLY A 116 -0.83 -0.83 -2.68
C GLY A 116 0.19 -0.26 -3.67
N LEU A 117 0.77 0.92 -3.39
CA LEU A 117 1.85 1.47 -4.20
C LEU A 117 3.05 0.51 -4.22
N VAL A 118 3.48 0.05 -3.07
CA VAL A 118 4.62 -0.90 -2.95
C VAL A 118 4.31 -2.19 -3.68
N LYS A 119 3.09 -2.75 -3.48
CA LYS A 119 2.65 -3.98 -4.16
C LYS A 119 2.76 -3.85 -5.67
N ARG A 120 2.22 -2.77 -6.25
CA ARG A 120 2.25 -2.54 -7.70
C ARG A 120 3.65 -2.27 -8.23
N LEU A 121 4.53 -1.60 -7.45
CA LEU A 121 5.93 -1.43 -7.82
C LEU A 121 6.65 -2.77 -7.91
N PHE A 122 6.41 -3.68 -6.97
CA PHE A 122 6.95 -5.04 -7.06
C PHE A 122 6.41 -5.80 -8.27
N GLU A 123 5.11 -5.69 -8.57
CA GLU A 123 4.51 -6.30 -9.76
C GLU A 123 5.14 -5.77 -11.06
N LEU A 124 5.55 -4.51 -11.11
CA LEU A 124 6.22 -3.91 -12.28
C LEU A 124 7.68 -4.36 -12.43
N GLU A 125 8.41 -4.53 -11.31
CA GLU A 125 9.86 -4.82 -11.34
C GLU A 125 10.18 -6.32 -11.30
N VAL A 126 9.24 -7.18 -10.85
CA VAL A 126 9.46 -8.61 -10.62
C VAL A 126 8.59 -9.46 -11.54
N PRO A 127 9.12 -9.98 -12.64
CA PRO A 127 8.37 -10.79 -13.60
C PRO A 127 7.73 -12.03 -12.97
N GLU A 128 8.37 -12.63 -11.97
CA GLU A 128 7.87 -13.81 -11.26
C GLU A 128 6.59 -13.50 -10.46
N ILE A 129 6.37 -12.25 -10.07
CA ILE A 129 5.11 -11.80 -9.46
C ILE A 129 4.05 -11.61 -10.53
N GLN A 130 4.40 -11.04 -11.69
CA GLN A 130 3.48 -10.87 -12.83
C GLN A 130 2.94 -12.21 -13.33
N THR A 131 3.77 -13.24 -13.36
CA THR A 131 3.37 -14.60 -13.79
C THR A 131 2.63 -15.37 -12.69
N GLY A 132 2.57 -14.84 -11.45
CA GLY A 132 1.90 -15.47 -10.33
C GLY A 132 2.70 -16.60 -9.65
N ILE A 133 3.94 -16.88 -10.07
CA ILE A 133 4.82 -17.86 -9.43
C ILE A 133 5.18 -17.38 -8.03
N VAL A 134 5.56 -16.12 -7.90
CA VAL A 134 5.78 -15.45 -6.61
C VAL A 134 4.55 -14.62 -6.26
N GLN A 135 4.08 -14.74 -5.02
CA GLN A 135 2.90 -14.04 -4.53
C GLN A 135 3.27 -13.17 -3.34
N ILE A 136 2.78 -11.94 -3.32
CA ILE A 136 2.84 -11.08 -2.14
C ILE A 136 1.66 -11.44 -1.24
N LYS A 137 1.94 -11.99 -0.06
CA LYS A 137 0.94 -12.42 0.92
C LYS A 137 0.47 -11.27 1.81
N SER A 138 1.38 -10.42 2.24
CA SER A 138 1.08 -9.29 3.13
C SER A 138 2.11 -8.18 2.97
N ILE A 139 1.69 -6.95 3.27
CA ILE A 139 2.55 -5.77 3.30
C ILE A 139 2.22 -4.95 4.55
N ALA A 140 3.24 -4.62 5.32
CA ALA A 140 3.16 -3.67 6.42
C ALA A 140 4.08 -2.49 6.14
N ARG A 141 3.50 -1.28 6.05
CA ARG A 141 4.21 -0.08 5.61
C ARG A 141 4.10 1.07 6.60
N GLU A 142 5.21 1.71 6.87
CA GLU A 142 5.32 3.05 7.42
C GLU A 142 5.97 3.93 6.35
N ALA A 143 5.14 4.63 5.59
CA ALA A 143 5.54 5.37 4.40
C ALA A 143 6.67 6.37 4.70
N GLY A 144 7.71 6.37 3.86
CA GLY A 144 8.90 7.19 4.02
C GLY A 144 9.94 6.66 5.00
N PHE A 145 9.63 5.58 5.73
CA PHE A 145 10.54 5.01 6.71
C PHE A 145 10.92 3.56 6.40
N ARG A 146 9.97 2.65 6.52
CA ARG A 146 10.23 1.23 6.34
C ARG A 146 8.97 0.46 5.93
N THR A 147 9.17 -0.52 5.05
CA THR A 147 8.14 -1.46 4.62
C THR A 147 8.64 -2.89 4.76
N LYS A 148 7.78 -3.77 5.26
CA LYS A 148 7.98 -5.21 5.25
C LYS A 148 7.02 -5.85 4.26
N VAL A 149 7.54 -6.72 3.39
CA VAL A 149 6.79 -7.41 2.34
C VAL A 149 6.96 -8.90 2.52
N ALA A 150 5.87 -9.62 2.77
CA ALA A 150 5.87 -11.07 2.85
C ALA A 150 5.58 -11.68 1.48
N VAL A 151 6.49 -12.53 1.02
CA VAL A 151 6.41 -13.18 -0.29
C VAL A 151 6.43 -14.70 -0.15
N TYR A 152 5.76 -15.36 -1.08
CA TYR A 152 5.66 -16.82 -1.13
C TYR A 152 5.83 -17.27 -2.58
N SER A 153 6.55 -18.37 -2.80
CA SER A 153 6.62 -19.01 -4.11
C SER A 153 5.73 -20.27 -4.14
N SER A 154 4.95 -20.39 -5.21
CA SER A 154 4.19 -21.62 -5.49
C SER A 154 5.07 -22.71 -6.09
N ASP A 155 6.24 -22.35 -6.64
CA ASP A 155 7.22 -23.27 -7.18
C ASP A 155 8.40 -23.43 -6.20
N PRO A 156 8.65 -24.62 -5.66
CA PRO A 156 9.76 -24.87 -4.73
C PRO A 156 11.16 -24.61 -5.32
N GLN A 157 11.28 -24.54 -6.64
CA GLN A 157 12.56 -24.26 -7.32
C GLN A 157 12.83 -22.75 -7.44
N VAL A 158 11.84 -21.91 -7.14
CA VAL A 158 11.95 -20.46 -7.23
C VAL A 158 12.09 -19.86 -5.83
N ASP A 159 13.22 -19.25 -5.55
CA ASP A 159 13.43 -18.45 -4.35
C ASP A 159 12.63 -17.14 -4.44
N ALA A 160 11.54 -17.06 -3.67
CA ALA A 160 10.66 -15.89 -3.66
C ALA A 160 11.37 -14.61 -3.22
N VAL A 161 12.22 -14.69 -2.22
CA VAL A 161 13.00 -13.54 -1.70
C VAL A 161 14.04 -13.12 -2.71
N GLY A 162 14.82 -14.07 -3.23
CA GLY A 162 15.84 -13.81 -4.25
C GLY A 162 15.29 -13.22 -5.53
N ALA A 163 14.10 -13.67 -5.98
CA ALA A 163 13.41 -13.12 -7.14
C ALA A 163 13.04 -11.64 -6.95
N CYS A 164 12.54 -11.28 -5.77
CA CYS A 164 12.18 -9.89 -5.43
C CYS A 164 13.40 -8.99 -5.23
N VAL A 165 14.46 -9.49 -4.62
CA VAL A 165 15.72 -8.75 -4.43
C VAL A 165 16.42 -8.50 -5.76
N GLY A 166 16.46 -9.53 -6.61
CA GLY A 166 17.16 -9.51 -7.88
C GLY A 166 18.68 -9.61 -7.75
N GLN A 167 19.38 -9.72 -8.90
CA GLN A 167 20.83 -9.80 -8.89
C GLN A 167 21.45 -8.56 -8.23
N LYS A 168 22.28 -8.77 -7.23
CA LYS A 168 22.95 -7.69 -6.45
C LYS A 168 21.97 -6.64 -5.88
N GLY A 169 20.72 -7.01 -5.68
CA GLY A 169 19.72 -6.11 -5.12
C GLY A 169 19.11 -5.08 -6.07
N ILE A 170 19.39 -5.17 -7.38
CA ILE A 170 18.99 -4.14 -8.36
C ILE A 170 17.47 -3.92 -8.40
N ARG A 171 16.65 -4.98 -8.27
CA ARG A 171 15.19 -4.86 -8.35
C ARG A 171 14.63 -4.11 -7.15
N VAL A 172 15.00 -4.52 -5.94
CA VAL A 172 14.54 -3.84 -4.72
C VAL A 172 15.09 -2.42 -4.63
N GLU A 173 16.34 -2.18 -5.08
CA GLU A 173 16.95 -0.85 -5.08
C GLU A 173 16.19 0.14 -5.96
N ARG A 174 15.68 -0.28 -7.12
CA ARG A 174 14.83 0.57 -7.97
C ARG A 174 13.55 1.00 -7.25
N ILE A 175 12.92 0.08 -6.52
CA ILE A 175 11.73 0.38 -5.74
C ILE A 175 12.06 1.33 -4.57
N VAL A 176 13.16 1.06 -3.86
CA VAL A 176 13.66 1.92 -2.77
C VAL A 176 13.93 3.34 -3.27
N ASN A 177 14.55 3.47 -4.45
CA ASN A 177 14.83 4.78 -5.06
C ASN A 177 13.56 5.52 -5.47
N GLU A 178 12.55 4.82 -6.03
CA GLU A 178 11.25 5.41 -6.34
C GLU A 178 10.53 5.91 -5.09
N LEU A 179 10.72 5.25 -3.96
CA LEU A 179 10.12 5.58 -2.66
C LEU A 179 11.01 6.48 -1.79
N HIS A 180 11.96 7.22 -2.38
CA HIS A 180 12.85 8.16 -1.69
C HIS A 180 13.61 7.55 -0.52
N ASN A 181 14.26 6.41 -0.76
CA ASN A 181 15.07 5.64 0.19
C ASN A 181 14.27 5.02 1.36
N GLU A 182 12.98 4.76 1.19
CA GLU A 182 12.20 3.94 2.12
C GLU A 182 12.81 2.54 2.22
N LYS A 183 13.15 2.08 3.42
CA LYS A 183 13.77 0.76 3.62
C LYS A 183 12.76 -0.35 3.38
N ILE A 184 13.14 -1.36 2.61
CA ILE A 184 12.27 -2.49 2.29
C ILE A 184 12.89 -3.79 2.80
N ASP A 185 12.19 -4.49 3.68
CA ASP A 185 12.52 -5.83 4.13
C ASP A 185 11.61 -6.84 3.40
N ILE A 186 12.23 -7.75 2.66
CA ILE A 186 11.52 -8.84 1.98
C ILE A 186 11.63 -10.08 2.84
N ILE A 187 10.48 -10.65 3.20
CA ILE A 187 10.35 -11.73 4.17
C ILE A 187 9.65 -12.90 3.49
N GLU A 188 10.21 -14.10 3.64
CA GLU A 188 9.56 -15.31 3.18
C GLU A 188 8.35 -15.60 4.07
N TRP A 189 7.17 -15.71 3.46
CA TRP A 189 5.97 -16.13 4.14
C TRP A 189 6.01 -17.63 4.45
N ASP A 190 5.51 -18.00 5.60
CA ASP A 190 5.45 -19.39 6.04
C ASP A 190 4.05 -19.72 6.57
N PRO A 191 3.50 -20.91 6.28
CA PRO A 191 2.20 -21.33 6.83
C PRO A 191 2.23 -21.53 8.34
N ASP A 192 3.39 -21.85 8.93
CA ASP A 192 3.58 -21.94 10.37
C ASP A 192 3.69 -20.51 10.96
N PRO A 193 2.74 -20.10 11.81
CA PRO A 193 2.78 -18.77 12.41
C PRO A 193 4.06 -18.49 13.21
N ALA A 194 4.61 -19.49 13.91
CA ALA A 194 5.82 -19.31 14.70
C ALA A 194 7.03 -19.00 13.81
N VAL A 195 7.18 -19.74 12.72
CA VAL A 195 8.24 -19.51 11.73
C VAL A 195 8.06 -18.17 11.05
N TYR A 196 6.82 -17.84 10.64
CA TYR A 196 6.52 -16.58 9.97
C TYR A 196 6.79 -15.36 10.87
N ILE A 197 6.39 -15.43 12.15
CA ILE A 197 6.67 -14.37 13.12
C ILE A 197 8.18 -14.22 13.32
N ALA A 198 8.92 -15.31 13.50
CA ALA A 198 10.36 -15.26 13.63
C ALA A 198 11.04 -14.59 12.43
N LYS A 199 10.67 -14.98 11.20
CA LYS A 199 11.16 -14.36 9.96
C LYS A 199 10.78 -12.89 9.84
N SER A 200 9.58 -12.50 10.31
CA SER A 200 9.06 -11.13 10.22
C SER A 200 9.83 -10.13 11.08
N LEU A 201 10.51 -10.59 12.13
CA LEU A 201 11.34 -9.77 13.00
C LEU A 201 12.75 -9.50 12.44
N SER A 202 13.06 -10.04 11.25
CA SER A 202 14.31 -9.69 10.56
C SER A 202 14.56 -8.17 10.57
N PRO A 203 15.82 -7.71 10.78
CA PRO A 203 17.08 -8.48 10.80
C PRO A 203 17.45 -9.12 12.17
N ALA A 204 16.61 -9.01 13.20
CA ALA A 204 16.88 -9.63 14.49
C ALA A 204 16.77 -11.15 14.40
N ARG A 205 17.64 -11.82 15.16
CA ARG A 205 17.60 -13.27 15.30
C ARG A 205 16.68 -13.65 16.45
N VAL A 206 15.74 -14.55 16.19
CA VAL A 206 14.80 -15.09 17.18
C VAL A 206 15.29 -16.45 17.64
N MET A 207 15.20 -16.71 18.95
CA MET A 207 15.52 -18.00 19.56
C MET A 207 14.30 -18.89 19.63
N MET A 208 13.20 -18.37 20.18
CA MET A 208 11.97 -19.13 20.41
C MET A 208 10.74 -18.26 20.17
N VAL A 209 9.65 -18.88 19.70
CA VAL A 209 8.34 -18.26 19.55
C VAL A 209 7.29 -19.16 20.20
N TYR A 210 6.57 -18.64 21.17
CA TYR A 210 5.43 -19.29 21.80
C TYR A 210 4.14 -18.69 21.27
N ILE A 211 3.27 -19.50 20.74
CA ILE A 211 2.02 -19.09 20.09
C ILE A 211 0.83 -19.34 21.01
N ASN A 212 -0.02 -18.33 21.21
CA ASN A 212 -1.34 -18.46 21.76
C ASN A 212 -2.38 -18.16 20.66
N GLU A 213 -2.92 -19.22 20.07
CA GLU A 213 -3.88 -19.09 18.95
C GLU A 213 -5.20 -18.45 19.37
N ALA A 214 -5.64 -18.69 20.62
CA ALA A 214 -6.91 -18.18 21.13
C ALA A 214 -6.94 -16.64 21.18
N GLU A 215 -5.82 -16.05 21.55
CA GLU A 215 -5.68 -14.59 21.66
C GLU A 215 -4.99 -13.95 20.44
N LYS A 216 -4.53 -14.75 19.46
CA LYS A 216 -3.63 -14.34 18.39
C LYS A 216 -2.43 -13.55 18.91
N ALA A 217 -1.81 -14.08 19.95
CA ALA A 217 -0.65 -13.51 20.60
C ALA A 217 0.56 -14.44 20.50
N ALA A 218 1.73 -13.85 20.38
CA ALA A 218 3.00 -14.57 20.33
C ALA A 218 3.98 -13.95 21.32
N LYS A 219 4.60 -14.77 22.16
CA LYS A 219 5.73 -14.38 23.01
C LYS A 219 7.01 -14.82 22.30
N VAL A 220 7.87 -13.87 22.00
CA VAL A 220 9.10 -14.09 21.23
C VAL A 220 10.30 -13.87 22.13
N ILE A 221 11.20 -14.83 22.17
CA ILE A 221 12.44 -14.75 22.93
C ILE A 221 13.60 -14.53 21.98
N VAL A 222 14.39 -13.50 22.29
CA VAL A 222 15.57 -13.12 21.51
C VAL A 222 16.80 -13.08 22.43
N PRO A 223 18.03 -13.25 21.90
CA PRO A 223 19.24 -13.00 22.65
C PRO A 223 19.26 -11.56 23.19
N ASP A 224 19.84 -11.34 24.37
CA ASP A 224 19.85 -10.02 25.02
C ASP A 224 20.42 -8.93 24.12
N ASN A 225 21.47 -9.21 23.37
CA ASN A 225 22.07 -8.30 22.41
C ASN A 225 21.22 -8.02 21.17
N GLN A 226 20.13 -8.76 20.95
CA GLN A 226 19.22 -8.58 19.83
C GLN A 226 17.91 -7.87 20.21
N LEU A 227 17.63 -7.67 21.50
CA LEU A 227 16.39 -7.11 22.00
C LEU A 227 16.07 -5.74 21.36
N SER A 228 17.04 -4.83 21.40
CA SER A 228 16.88 -3.50 20.81
C SER A 228 16.65 -3.54 19.30
N LEU A 229 17.27 -4.49 18.60
CA LEU A 229 17.11 -4.68 17.16
C LEU A 229 15.75 -5.28 16.84
N ALA A 230 15.28 -6.25 17.64
CA ALA A 230 13.98 -6.89 17.48
C ALA A 230 12.83 -5.89 17.70
N ILE A 231 12.93 -5.05 18.70
CA ILE A 231 11.95 -3.98 18.97
C ILE A 231 12.06 -2.90 17.89
N GLY A 232 13.29 -2.49 17.55
CA GLY A 232 13.57 -1.40 16.62
C GLY A 232 13.37 -0.01 17.25
N LYS A 233 13.78 1.02 16.52
CA LYS A 233 13.60 2.42 16.95
C LYS A 233 12.12 2.72 17.17
N GLU A 234 11.75 3.18 18.36
CA GLU A 234 10.35 3.50 18.75
C GLU A 234 9.37 2.33 18.54
N GLY A 235 9.85 1.08 18.60
CA GLY A 235 9.03 -0.10 18.37
C GLY A 235 8.65 -0.34 16.90
N GLN A 236 9.33 0.28 15.95
CA GLN A 236 8.99 0.20 14.52
C GLN A 236 9.06 -1.24 14.00
N ASN A 237 10.11 -2.00 14.35
CA ASN A 237 10.29 -3.33 13.81
C ASN A 237 9.20 -4.30 14.28
N VAL A 238 8.92 -4.32 15.59
CA VAL A 238 7.85 -5.16 16.17
C VAL A 238 6.47 -4.73 15.69
N ARG A 239 6.20 -3.43 15.59
CA ARG A 239 4.92 -2.90 15.09
C ARG A 239 4.66 -3.29 13.64
N LEU A 240 5.67 -3.22 12.77
CA LEU A 240 5.56 -3.66 11.38
C LEU A 240 5.41 -5.18 11.29
N ALA A 241 6.14 -5.96 12.10
CA ALA A 241 6.00 -7.41 12.16
C ALA A 241 4.59 -7.82 12.62
N ALA A 242 4.05 -7.16 13.65
CA ALA A 242 2.68 -7.41 14.12
C ALA A 242 1.63 -7.09 13.05
N LYS A 243 1.77 -5.97 12.34
CA LYS A 243 0.88 -5.62 11.21
C LYS A 243 1.00 -6.62 10.05
N LEU A 244 2.22 -7.08 9.74
CA LEU A 244 2.49 -7.99 8.64
C LEU A 244 1.88 -9.37 8.88
N THR A 245 2.03 -9.89 10.10
CA THR A 245 1.60 -11.24 10.49
C THR A 245 0.15 -11.30 10.97
N GLY A 246 -0.39 -10.18 11.46
CA GLY A 246 -1.71 -10.11 12.11
C GLY A 246 -1.71 -10.68 13.54
N TRP A 247 -0.54 -10.83 14.16
CA TRP A 247 -0.38 -11.33 15.53
C TRP A 247 0.06 -10.21 16.48
N LYS A 248 -0.37 -10.27 17.73
CA LYS A 248 0.21 -9.46 18.80
C LYS A 248 1.54 -10.08 19.18
N ILE A 249 2.61 -9.31 19.10
CA ILE A 249 3.97 -9.81 19.35
C ILE A 249 4.51 -9.14 20.61
N ASP A 250 4.82 -9.95 21.61
CA ASP A 250 5.52 -9.55 22.82
C ASP A 250 6.97 -10.10 22.75
N ILE A 251 7.95 -9.21 22.87
CA ILE A 251 9.37 -9.57 22.75
C ILE A 251 10.03 -9.47 24.11
N LYS A 252 10.69 -10.54 24.53
CA LYS A 252 11.53 -10.58 25.74
C LYS A 252 12.93 -11.05 25.41
N SER A 253 13.89 -10.54 26.16
CA SER A 253 15.25 -11.09 26.11
C SER A 253 15.30 -12.44 26.82
N GLN A 254 16.37 -13.19 26.54
CA GLN A 254 16.58 -14.48 27.20
C GLN A 254 16.64 -14.31 28.73
N SER A 255 17.40 -13.35 29.25
CA SER A 255 17.51 -13.08 30.68
C SER A 255 16.15 -12.74 31.32
N GLN A 256 15.33 -11.91 30.64
CA GLN A 256 13.96 -11.57 31.11
C GLN A 256 13.03 -12.78 31.12
N ALA A 257 13.18 -13.70 30.16
CA ALA A 257 12.36 -14.89 30.10
C ALA A 257 12.73 -15.91 31.19
N GLU A 258 14.01 -16.01 31.54
CA GLU A 258 14.52 -16.84 32.64
C GLU A 258 14.03 -16.29 34.00
N GLU A 259 14.12 -14.97 34.25
CA GLU A 259 13.59 -14.34 35.47
C GLU A 259 12.09 -14.57 35.64
N ASP A 260 11.29 -14.48 34.55
CA ASP A 260 9.86 -14.76 34.61
C ASP A 260 9.54 -16.23 35.00
N MET A 261 10.38 -17.19 34.56
CA MET A 261 10.21 -18.60 34.89
C MET A 261 10.55 -18.85 36.36
N ASP A 262 11.66 -18.29 36.85
CA ASP A 262 12.07 -18.43 38.24
C ASP A 262 11.02 -17.86 39.22
N ILE A 263 10.37 -16.72 38.87
CA ILE A 263 9.30 -16.15 39.66
C ILE A 263 8.05 -17.04 39.65
N ALA A 264 7.68 -17.59 38.50
CA ALA A 264 6.52 -18.48 38.37
C ALA A 264 6.70 -19.80 39.15
N ASP A 265 7.92 -20.34 39.17
CA ASP A 265 8.26 -21.54 39.94
C ASP A 265 8.27 -21.26 41.45
N ALA A 266 8.77 -20.08 41.88
CA ALA A 266 8.76 -19.66 43.29
C ALA A 266 7.32 -19.45 43.81
N ASP A 267 6.42 -18.85 43.00
CA ASP A 267 5.00 -18.66 43.35
C ASP A 267 4.25 -20.01 43.43
N SER A 268 4.60 -21.00 42.59
CA SER A 268 4.01 -22.33 42.59
C SER A 268 4.43 -23.15 43.80
N GLU A 269 5.65 -22.97 44.31
CA GLU A 269 6.14 -23.62 45.55
C GLU A 269 5.54 -23.00 46.80
N ALA A 270 5.20 -21.68 46.77
CA ALA A 270 4.60 -20.99 47.90
C ALA A 270 3.11 -21.34 48.13
N ASP A 271 2.36 -21.66 47.07
CA ASP A 271 0.93 -22.06 47.15
C ASP A 271 0.72 -23.54 47.48
N GLY A 272 1.77 -24.39 47.38
CA GLY A 272 1.73 -25.81 47.72
C GLY A 272 1.96 -26.14 49.21
N GLY A 273 2.16 -25.13 50.07
CA GLY A 273 2.64 -25.28 51.46
C GLY A 273 1.59 -25.26 52.58
N PHE A 274 0.29 -25.29 52.28
CA PHE A 274 -0.79 -25.31 53.29
C PHE A 274 -1.81 -26.43 53.05
N GLU A 275 -1.38 -27.68 53.21
CA GLU A 275 -2.26 -28.80 53.55
C GLU A 275 -1.56 -29.69 54.59
N GLU A 276 -1.76 -29.36 55.86
CA GLU A 276 -1.80 -30.31 56.98
C GLU A 276 -2.95 -29.98 57.91
#